data_e46388af34b848f3c25da8f9203ee9e6
#
_entry.id   e46388af34b848f3c25da8f9203ee9e6
#
_cell.length_a   1.000
_cell.length_b   1.000
_cell.length_c   1.000
_cell.angle_alpha   90.00
_cell.angle_beta   90.00
_cell.angle_gamma   90.00
#
_symmetry.space_group_name_H-M   'P 1'
#
loop_
_entity.id
_entity.type
_entity.pdbx_description
1 polymer ?
#
loop_
_entity_poly.entity_id
_entity_poly.type
_entity_poly.pdbx_seq_one_letter_code
_entity_poly.pdbx_strand_id
1 'polypeptide(L)'
;MTIIQAPEAPRFDLPGLVFTGLASPSRGSTDLCTWRLEIEPGFASPEAHTLDRDEIFVVVAGSIRLGPDEAPVGAGGAAVVPAGTPIRVSSAGDGRAEVVVAISAGFSATMEDGTEVGTPPWAV
;
A
#
# COMPACT_ATOMS: atom_id res chain seq x y z
N MET A 1 17.21 7.82 -16.79
CA MET A 1 16.46 6.62 -16.36
C MET A 1 17.06 6.11 -15.05
N THR A 2 16.22 5.76 -14.09
CA THR A 2 16.65 5.18 -12.81
C THR A 2 16.17 3.74 -12.74
N ILE A 3 17.05 2.83 -12.35
CA ILE A 3 16.72 1.42 -12.18
C ILE A 3 16.89 1.08 -10.70
N ILE A 4 15.86 0.49 -10.11
CA ILE A 4 15.87 0.05 -8.71
C ILE A 4 15.82 -1.47 -8.71
N GLN A 5 16.95 -2.10 -8.38
CA GLN A 5 17.02 -3.55 -8.27
C GLN A 5 16.39 -4.00 -6.94
N ALA A 6 15.75 -5.17 -6.94
CA ALA A 6 15.05 -5.67 -5.75
C ALA A 6 15.93 -5.71 -4.48
N PRO A 7 17.21 -6.16 -4.53
CA PRO A 7 18.07 -6.16 -3.34
C PRO A 7 18.43 -4.77 -2.81
N GLU A 8 18.31 -3.73 -3.65
CA GLU A 8 18.66 -2.35 -3.30
C GLU A 8 17.47 -1.55 -2.80
N ALA A 9 16.27 -2.05 -3.02
CA ALA A 9 15.04 -1.37 -2.62
C ALA A 9 14.90 -1.37 -1.09
N PRO A 10 14.63 -0.22 -0.47
CA PRO A 10 14.53 -0.14 0.98
C PRO A 10 13.32 -0.91 1.49
N ARG A 11 13.51 -1.62 2.60
CA ARG A 11 12.52 -2.47 3.22
C ARG A 11 12.12 -1.91 4.58
N PHE A 12 10.83 -1.92 4.87
CA PHE A 12 10.26 -1.43 6.12
C PHE A 12 9.33 -2.49 6.69
N ASP A 13 9.70 -3.06 7.84
CA ASP A 13 8.95 -4.11 8.50
C ASP A 13 8.03 -3.53 9.57
N LEU A 14 6.74 -3.86 9.47
CA LEU A 14 5.72 -3.60 10.48
C LEU A 14 5.09 -4.95 10.88
N PRO A 15 4.43 -5.04 12.05
CA PRO A 15 3.77 -6.28 12.43
C PRO A 15 2.76 -6.75 11.37
N GLY A 16 3.04 -7.92 10.77
CA GLY A 16 2.20 -8.51 9.73
C GLY A 16 2.33 -7.94 8.33
N LEU A 17 3.16 -6.90 8.14
CA LEU A 17 3.34 -6.22 6.86
C LEU A 17 4.81 -6.02 6.55
N VAL A 18 5.16 -6.11 5.27
CA VAL A 18 6.48 -5.70 4.77
C VAL A 18 6.27 -4.75 3.60
N PHE A 19 6.79 -3.55 3.71
CA PHE A 19 6.80 -2.56 2.63
C PHE A 19 8.17 -2.55 1.99
N THR A 20 8.22 -2.62 0.66
CA THR A 20 9.45 -2.45 -0.11
C THR A 20 9.28 -1.25 -1.03
N GLY A 21 10.01 -0.16 -0.77
CA GLY A 21 9.93 1.07 -1.54
C GLY A 21 10.55 0.87 -2.93
N LEU A 22 9.77 1.08 -3.98
CA LEU A 22 10.25 1.00 -5.36
C LEU A 22 10.55 2.40 -5.88
N ALA A 23 9.61 3.05 -6.53
CA ALA A 23 9.80 4.38 -7.06
C ALA A 23 9.18 5.44 -6.13
N SER A 24 9.89 6.54 -5.95
CA SER A 24 9.44 7.69 -5.16
C SER A 24 10.34 8.88 -5.47
N PRO A 25 10.04 10.10 -4.98
CA PRO A 25 10.89 11.26 -5.23
C PRO A 25 12.37 11.05 -4.87
N SER A 26 12.67 10.42 -3.74
CA SER A 26 14.07 10.15 -3.35
C SER A 26 14.74 9.07 -4.21
N ARG A 27 13.97 8.34 -5.02
CA ARG A 27 14.46 7.27 -5.89
C ARG A 27 14.14 7.52 -7.37
N GLY A 28 14.10 8.80 -7.77
CA GLY A 28 14.07 9.20 -9.17
C GLY A 28 12.69 9.38 -9.82
N SER A 29 11.60 9.28 -9.07
CA SER A 29 10.25 9.48 -9.61
C SER A 29 9.61 10.73 -9.00
N THR A 30 9.49 11.81 -9.77
CA THR A 30 8.95 13.08 -9.26
C THR A 30 7.44 13.06 -9.09
N ASP A 31 6.72 12.34 -9.93
CA ASP A 31 5.25 12.41 -9.99
C ASP A 31 4.54 11.20 -9.38
N LEU A 32 5.19 10.04 -9.36
CA LEU A 32 4.56 8.79 -8.96
C LEU A 32 5.36 8.09 -7.86
N CYS A 33 4.62 7.43 -6.97
CA CYS A 33 5.18 6.49 -5.99
C CYS A 33 4.65 5.10 -6.25
N THR A 34 5.53 4.11 -6.12
CA THR A 34 5.15 2.70 -6.11
C THR A 34 5.92 1.97 -5.02
N TRP A 35 5.27 1.01 -4.41
CA TRP A 35 5.91 0.11 -3.45
C TRP A 35 5.27 -1.27 -3.51
N ARG A 36 6.01 -2.26 -3.05
CA ARG A 36 5.47 -3.59 -2.84
C ARG A 36 5.02 -3.72 -1.39
N LEU A 37 3.89 -4.35 -1.19
CA LEU A 37 3.34 -4.65 0.12
C LEU A 37 3.13 -6.16 0.22
N GLU A 38 3.74 -6.78 1.21
CA GLU A 38 3.55 -8.18 1.54
C GLU A 38 2.74 -8.25 2.83
N ILE A 39 1.67 -9.06 2.82
CA ILE A 39 0.70 -9.15 3.90
C ILE A 39 0.66 -10.59 4.41
N GLU A 40 0.90 -10.77 5.70
CA GLU A 40 0.87 -12.09 6.34
C GLU A 40 -0.55 -12.66 6.39
N PRO A 41 -0.70 -14.00 6.35
CA PRO A 41 -2.01 -14.63 6.52
C PRO A 41 -2.69 -14.17 7.81
N GLY A 42 -3.97 -13.87 7.73
CA GLY A 42 -4.77 -13.46 8.89
C GLY A 42 -4.56 -12.02 9.35
N PHE A 43 -3.71 -11.26 8.69
CA PHE A 43 -3.50 -9.86 9.04
C PHE A 43 -4.77 -9.02 8.79
N ALA A 44 -5.03 -8.09 9.71
CA ALA A 44 -6.03 -7.05 9.54
C ALA A 44 -5.53 -5.76 10.19
N SER A 45 -5.63 -4.63 9.47
CA SER A 45 -5.25 -3.33 10.03
C SER A 45 -6.10 -3.01 11.26
N PRO A 46 -5.49 -2.59 12.38
CA PRO A 46 -6.22 -2.27 13.61
C PRO A 46 -7.12 -1.04 13.45
N GLU A 47 -6.74 -0.11 12.59
CA GLU A 47 -7.51 1.10 12.32
C GLU A 47 -7.48 1.45 10.83
N ALA A 48 -8.42 2.26 10.39
CA ALA A 48 -8.45 2.77 9.04
C ALA A 48 -7.50 3.96 8.87
N HIS A 49 -7.02 4.15 7.66
CA HIS A 49 -6.33 5.37 7.26
C HIS A 49 -6.96 5.91 5.98
N THR A 50 -6.76 7.19 5.73
CA THR A 50 -7.33 7.88 4.58
C THR A 50 -6.22 8.66 3.89
N LEU A 51 -6.18 8.62 2.57
CA LEU A 51 -5.20 9.37 1.78
C LEU A 51 -5.88 10.53 1.05
N ASP A 52 -5.13 11.57 0.77
CA ASP A 52 -5.60 12.76 0.05
C ASP A 52 -5.47 12.63 -1.47
N ARG A 53 -5.12 11.46 -1.96
CA ARG A 53 -4.98 11.11 -3.38
C ARG A 53 -5.60 9.75 -3.66
N ASP A 54 -5.95 9.51 -4.91
CA ASP A 54 -6.37 8.18 -5.35
C ASP A 54 -5.21 7.20 -5.21
N GLU A 55 -5.50 5.99 -4.73
CA GLU A 55 -4.51 4.93 -4.53
C GLU A 55 -4.95 3.69 -5.27
N ILE A 56 -4.01 3.02 -5.92
CA ILE A 56 -4.28 1.80 -6.68
C ILE A 56 -3.52 0.65 -6.03
N PHE A 57 -4.24 -0.45 -5.77
CA PHE A 57 -3.68 -1.71 -5.28
C PHE A 57 -3.78 -2.74 -6.40
N VAL A 58 -2.65 -3.25 -6.86
CA VAL A 58 -2.59 -4.33 -7.86
C VAL A 58 -2.16 -5.60 -7.13
N VAL A 59 -3.04 -6.59 -7.08
CA VAL A 59 -2.75 -7.84 -6.38
C VAL A 59 -1.93 -8.76 -7.28
N VAL A 60 -0.74 -9.15 -6.83
CA VAL A 60 0.18 -10.02 -7.55
C VAL A 60 0.00 -11.47 -7.11
N ALA A 61 -0.19 -11.71 -5.82
CA ALA A 61 -0.40 -13.03 -5.25
C ALA A 61 -1.35 -12.95 -4.06
N GLY A 62 -2.08 -14.02 -3.80
CA GLY A 62 -3.05 -14.07 -2.71
C GLY A 62 -4.29 -13.24 -2.98
N SER A 63 -4.92 -12.79 -1.90
CA SER A 63 -6.16 -12.02 -1.95
C SER A 63 -6.22 -11.05 -0.78
N ILE A 64 -6.72 -9.84 -1.03
CA ILE A 64 -6.87 -8.80 -0.02
C ILE A 64 -8.29 -8.24 0.01
N ARG A 65 -8.60 -7.57 1.12
CA ARG A 65 -9.83 -6.78 1.28
C ARG A 65 -9.43 -5.40 1.81
N LEU A 66 -10.01 -4.35 1.27
CA LEU A 66 -9.65 -2.95 1.63
C LEU A 66 -10.69 -2.27 2.52
N GLY A 67 -11.68 -3.01 2.96
CA GLY A 67 -12.71 -2.58 3.89
C GLY A 67 -13.59 -3.76 4.25
N PRO A 68 -14.28 -3.74 5.42
CA PRO A 68 -15.07 -4.88 5.88
C PRO A 68 -16.26 -5.20 4.95
N ASP A 69 -16.77 -4.19 4.25
CA ASP A 69 -17.92 -4.34 3.36
C ASP A 69 -17.54 -4.46 1.88
N GLU A 70 -16.22 -4.45 1.59
CA GLU A 70 -15.73 -4.54 0.23
C GLU A 70 -15.51 -5.99 -0.20
N ALA A 71 -15.65 -6.23 -1.50
CA ALA A 71 -15.34 -7.54 -2.07
C ALA A 71 -13.83 -7.81 -2.01
N PRO A 72 -13.40 -9.07 -1.87
CA PRO A 72 -11.98 -9.40 -1.95
C PRO A 72 -11.45 -9.22 -3.37
N VAL A 73 -10.17 -8.84 -3.47
CA VAL A 73 -9.45 -8.72 -4.74
C VAL A 73 -8.39 -9.80 -4.76
N GLY A 74 -8.44 -10.66 -5.77
CA GLY A 74 -7.47 -11.74 -5.96
C GLY A 74 -6.37 -11.39 -6.95
N ALA A 75 -5.41 -12.30 -7.09
CA ALA A 75 -4.26 -12.15 -7.99
C ALA A 75 -4.69 -11.80 -9.42
N GLY A 76 -4.03 -10.81 -10.00
CA GLY A 76 -4.35 -10.26 -11.32
C GLY A 76 -5.39 -9.16 -11.31
N GLY A 77 -6.05 -8.94 -10.18
CA GLY A 77 -7.03 -7.86 -10.01
C GLY A 77 -6.43 -6.59 -9.43
N ALA A 78 -7.22 -5.54 -9.46
CA ALA A 78 -6.84 -4.26 -8.87
C ALA A 78 -8.03 -3.61 -8.17
N ALA A 79 -7.72 -2.79 -7.17
CA ALA A 79 -8.69 -1.90 -6.54
C ALA A 79 -8.24 -0.46 -6.71
N VAL A 80 -9.18 0.40 -7.04
CA VAL A 80 -8.96 1.85 -7.07
C VAL A 80 -9.68 2.44 -5.86
N VAL A 81 -8.92 3.09 -5.00
CA VAL A 81 -9.45 3.75 -3.81
C VAL A 81 -9.40 5.24 -4.03
N PRO A 82 -10.54 5.92 -4.19
CA PRO A 82 -10.57 7.36 -4.35
C PRO A 82 -10.05 8.09 -3.13
N ALA A 83 -9.48 9.28 -3.34
CA ALA A 83 -9.06 10.17 -2.26
C ALA A 83 -10.19 10.34 -1.24
N GLY A 84 -9.84 10.36 0.04
CA GLY A 84 -10.80 10.53 1.12
C GLY A 84 -11.57 9.28 1.54
N THR A 85 -11.31 8.15 0.91
CA THR A 85 -11.97 6.87 1.27
C THR A 85 -11.15 6.15 2.36
N PRO A 86 -11.76 5.79 3.49
CA PRO A 86 -11.07 5.02 4.53
C PRO A 86 -10.66 3.63 4.05
N ILE A 87 -9.44 3.23 4.37
CA ILE A 87 -8.85 1.95 3.98
C ILE A 87 -8.49 1.15 5.23
N ARG A 88 -9.00 -0.09 5.30
CA ARG A 88 -8.52 -1.12 6.23
C ARG A 88 -8.05 -2.30 5.43
N VAL A 89 -6.74 -2.51 5.39
CA VAL A 89 -6.16 -3.62 4.66
C VAL A 89 -6.27 -4.89 5.48
N SER A 90 -6.75 -5.96 4.87
CA SER A 90 -6.73 -7.29 5.48
C SER A 90 -6.40 -8.36 4.45
N SER A 91 -5.82 -9.46 4.93
CA SER A 91 -5.72 -10.69 4.16
C SER A 91 -7.11 -11.29 4.00
N ALA A 92 -7.50 -11.65 2.78
CA ALA A 92 -8.80 -12.23 2.50
C ALA A 92 -8.74 -13.73 2.20
N GLY A 93 -7.54 -14.28 2.04
CA GLY A 93 -7.30 -15.70 1.79
C GLY A 93 -6.55 -16.36 2.92
N ASP A 94 -6.22 -17.64 2.73
CA ASP A 94 -5.49 -18.44 3.72
C ASP A 94 -3.98 -18.25 3.65
N GLY A 95 -3.49 -17.70 2.54
CA GLY A 95 -2.07 -17.52 2.29
C GLY A 95 -1.64 -16.05 2.43
N ARG A 96 -0.35 -15.87 2.23
CA ARG A 96 0.28 -14.55 2.15
C ARG A 96 -0.20 -13.83 0.89
N ALA A 97 -0.43 -12.53 0.99
CA ALA A 97 -0.75 -11.68 -0.15
C ALA A 97 0.44 -10.80 -0.54
N GLU A 98 0.55 -10.52 -1.81
CA GLU A 98 1.55 -9.63 -2.37
C GLU A 98 0.86 -8.63 -3.30
N VAL A 99 1.15 -7.35 -3.07
CA VAL A 99 0.47 -6.23 -3.72
C VAL A 99 1.49 -5.22 -4.19
N VAL A 100 1.26 -4.60 -5.34
CA VAL A 100 1.98 -3.41 -5.78
C VAL A 100 1.02 -2.24 -5.65
N VAL A 101 1.45 -1.20 -4.96
CA VAL A 101 0.67 0.02 -4.75
C VAL A 101 1.21 1.14 -5.59
N ALA A 102 0.33 1.95 -6.16
CA ALA A 102 0.68 3.13 -6.94
C ALA A 102 -0.16 4.33 -6.50
N ILE A 103 0.50 5.47 -6.35
CA ILE A 103 -0.13 6.72 -5.95
C ILE A 103 0.72 7.89 -6.46
N SER A 104 0.11 9.07 -6.66
CA SER A 104 0.89 10.26 -6.98
C SER A 104 1.71 10.73 -5.79
N ALA A 105 2.92 11.20 -6.05
CA ALA A 105 3.85 11.67 -5.02
C ALA A 105 3.31 12.88 -4.25
N GLY A 106 3.79 13.04 -3.03
CA GLY A 106 3.39 14.16 -2.17
C GLY A 106 2.04 13.97 -1.48
N PHE A 107 1.53 12.75 -1.42
CA PHE A 107 0.32 12.46 -0.68
C PHE A 107 0.53 12.52 0.83
N SER A 108 -0.56 12.71 1.55
CA SER A 108 -0.58 12.68 3.02
C SER A 108 -1.62 11.67 3.51
N ALA A 109 -1.25 10.92 4.53
CA ALA A 109 -2.12 9.96 5.19
C ALA A 109 -2.66 10.55 6.50
N THR A 110 -3.91 10.24 6.80
CA THR A 110 -4.59 10.63 8.04
C THR A 110 -5.18 9.37 8.68
N MET A 111 -4.96 9.21 9.98
CA MET A 111 -5.50 8.09 10.74
C MET A 111 -6.96 8.32 11.12
N GLU A 112 -7.62 7.28 11.62
CA GLU A 112 -9.04 7.29 12.00
C GLU A 112 -9.38 8.37 13.04
N ASP A 113 -8.44 8.67 13.95
CA ASP A 113 -8.58 9.69 15.00
C ASP A 113 -8.30 11.13 14.51
N GLY A 114 -8.01 11.31 13.21
CA GLY A 114 -7.66 12.59 12.63
C GLY A 114 -6.18 12.94 12.67
N THR A 115 -5.33 12.09 13.25
CA THR A 115 -3.88 12.31 13.27
C THR A 115 -3.32 12.27 11.87
N GLU A 116 -2.64 13.35 11.44
CA GLU A 116 -1.89 13.36 10.19
C GLU A 116 -0.55 12.68 10.39
N VAL A 117 -0.27 11.68 9.54
CA VAL A 117 1.02 10.97 9.56
C VAL A 117 1.90 11.32 8.36
N GLY A 118 1.42 12.18 7.48
CA GLY A 118 2.18 12.64 6.31
C GLY A 118 2.46 11.56 5.31
N THR A 119 3.59 11.69 4.59
CA THR A 119 4.05 10.70 3.61
C THR A 119 4.87 9.63 4.33
N PRO A 120 4.52 8.35 4.18
CA PRO A 120 5.28 7.29 4.83
C PRO A 120 6.68 7.11 4.22
N PRO A 121 7.63 6.52 4.98
CA PRO A 121 9.04 6.44 4.55
C PRO A 121 9.27 5.65 3.26
N TRP A 122 8.40 4.71 2.92
CA TRP A 122 8.54 3.98 1.66
C TRP A 122 8.12 4.78 0.42
N ALA A 123 7.51 5.95 0.60
CA ALA A 123 7.01 6.81 -0.48
C ALA A 123 7.69 8.20 -0.54
N VAL A 124 8.67 8.43 0.29
CA VAL A 124 9.43 9.70 0.33
C VAL A 124 10.40 9.83 -0.84
#